data_ddbd1a056a834da9c9bd2a8f816098b8
#
_entry.id   ddbd1a056a834da9c9bd2a8f816098b8
#
_cell.length_a   1.000
_cell.length_b   1.000
_cell.length_c   1.000
_cell.angle_alpha   90.00
_cell.angle_beta   90.00
_cell.angle_gamma   90.00
#
_symmetry.space_group_name_H-M   'P 1'
#
loop_
_entity.id
_entity.type
_entity.pdbx_description
1 polymer ?
#
loop_
_entity_poly.entity_id
_entity_poly.type
_entity_poly.pdbx_seq_one_letter_code
_entity_poly.pdbx_strand_id
1 'polypeptide(L)'
;MSKLAKQTKISYERKPGMLHSFFALKFHDGEEDRAKIEGIEKALNKAGIEITVMARDVEKWGEADIPEGKTLMKDYAFPAMKQCDCNIIEFTEKGVGLGMNGGFCYAEGKPIYVIAKTNSDISTTMANIATEIIFYDKPEDLVEPFKKIVKNFPRVILASKSAVRKQQMIDSSIPFEVIVSNADETPDESKSFKDQLAEISMRKAMTVFEETTDRGLRLIVAADQNIVFEGKMYGKPKTKADARKLIKQYRGREDIYCYTGNSVLLCKQDKILQSINITDIARVSVDDISDEELEEYINNGKCLSVCGGINLENNTFVHLKEGRLSTAKGMTLEYAQEMMSNLYN
;
A
#
# COMPACT_ATOMS: atom_id res chain seq x y z
N MET A 1 20.06 1.78 -13.55
CA MET A 1 19.22 0.68 -13.05
C MET A 1 19.43 -0.53 -13.94
N SER A 2 19.89 -1.67 -13.39
CA SER A 2 20.12 -2.90 -14.15
C SER A 2 18.78 -3.44 -14.69
N LYS A 3 18.83 -4.26 -15.76
CA LYS A 3 17.63 -4.94 -16.30
C LYS A 3 16.87 -5.72 -15.23
N LEU A 4 17.57 -6.29 -14.24
CA LEU A 4 17.01 -7.05 -13.12
C LEU A 4 16.16 -6.16 -12.19
N ALA A 5 16.63 -4.95 -11.85
CA ALA A 5 15.90 -4.00 -11.01
C ALA A 5 14.60 -3.50 -11.68
N LYS A 6 14.50 -3.54 -13.01
CA LYS A 6 13.25 -3.22 -13.73
C LYS A 6 12.28 -4.39 -13.77
N GLN A 7 12.75 -5.64 -13.63
CA GLN A 7 11.91 -6.84 -13.71
C GLN A 7 11.29 -7.28 -12.38
N THR A 8 11.85 -6.85 -11.25
CA THR A 8 11.33 -7.15 -9.90
C THR A 8 10.38 -6.10 -9.33
N LYS A 9 9.91 -5.17 -10.17
CA LYS A 9 8.92 -4.18 -9.73
C LYS A 9 7.56 -4.87 -9.61
N ILE A 10 7.29 -5.49 -8.46
CA ILE A 10 5.97 -5.97 -8.09
C ILE A 10 5.04 -4.75 -8.10
N SER A 11 3.90 -4.88 -8.77
CA SER A 11 2.90 -3.82 -8.78
C SER A 11 2.17 -3.80 -7.44
N TYR A 12 2.31 -2.73 -6.68
CA TYR A 12 1.52 -2.53 -5.46
C TYR A 12 0.03 -2.30 -5.76
N GLU A 13 -0.28 -1.91 -6.98
CA GLU A 13 -1.65 -1.76 -7.46
C GLU A 13 -2.14 -3.11 -7.99
N ARG A 14 -3.09 -3.69 -7.27
CA ARG A 14 -3.70 -4.97 -7.62
C ARG A 14 -4.58 -4.86 -8.85
N LYS A 15 -4.68 -5.95 -9.59
CA LYS A 15 -5.81 -6.15 -10.48
C LYS A 15 -7.07 -6.36 -9.61
N PRO A 16 -8.20 -5.73 -9.93
CA PRO A 16 -9.43 -5.91 -9.16
C PRO A 16 -9.75 -7.39 -8.95
N GLY A 17 -10.02 -7.77 -7.70
CA GLY A 17 -10.38 -9.14 -7.34
C GLY A 17 -9.23 -10.15 -7.27
N MET A 18 -7.96 -9.74 -7.49
CA MET A 18 -6.79 -10.61 -7.35
C MET A 18 -5.97 -10.24 -6.12
N LEU A 19 -5.52 -11.25 -5.38
CA LEU A 19 -4.44 -11.11 -4.39
C LEU A 19 -3.10 -11.38 -5.04
N HIS A 20 -2.03 -10.86 -4.44
CA HIS A 20 -0.66 -11.18 -4.83
C HIS A 20 0.06 -11.87 -3.67
N SER A 21 0.64 -13.05 -3.92
CA SER A 21 1.38 -13.81 -2.94
C SER A 21 2.84 -14.01 -3.34
N PHE A 22 3.74 -13.92 -2.37
CA PHE A 22 5.06 -14.51 -2.52
C PHE A 22 4.94 -16.01 -2.27
N PHE A 23 5.41 -16.81 -3.23
CA PHE A 23 5.36 -18.26 -3.16
C PHE A 23 6.76 -18.82 -2.92
N ALA A 24 6.92 -19.52 -1.81
CA ALA A 24 8.18 -20.15 -1.43
C ALA A 24 8.05 -21.67 -1.43
N LEU A 25 9.04 -22.34 -1.95
CA LEU A 25 9.20 -23.79 -1.89
C LEU A 25 10.67 -24.15 -1.76
N LYS A 26 10.97 -25.38 -1.33
CA LYS A 26 12.30 -25.93 -1.44
C LYS A 26 12.50 -26.37 -2.89
N PHE A 27 13.25 -25.56 -3.63
CA PHE A 27 13.46 -25.77 -5.06
C PHE A 27 14.66 -26.68 -5.32
N HIS A 28 14.45 -27.71 -6.14
CA HIS A 28 15.47 -28.55 -6.75
C HIS A 28 15.47 -28.26 -8.26
N ASP A 29 16.60 -27.91 -8.83
CA ASP A 29 16.65 -27.54 -10.24
C ASP A 29 16.30 -28.74 -11.14
N GLY A 30 15.03 -28.78 -11.55
CA GLY A 30 14.50 -29.88 -12.38
C GLY A 30 13.13 -29.59 -12.98
N GLU A 31 12.78 -30.31 -14.03
CA GLU A 31 11.48 -30.18 -14.71
C GLU A 31 10.30 -30.49 -13.79
N GLU A 32 10.50 -31.40 -12.83
CA GLU A 32 9.43 -31.79 -11.87
C GLU A 32 9.01 -30.61 -10.98
N ASP A 33 9.97 -29.87 -10.42
CA ASP A 33 9.66 -28.70 -9.60
C ASP A 33 9.08 -27.54 -10.43
N ARG A 34 9.53 -27.38 -11.66
CA ARG A 34 8.94 -26.40 -12.60
C ARG A 34 7.48 -26.73 -12.88
N ALA A 35 7.17 -27.98 -13.21
CA ALA A 35 5.80 -28.45 -13.43
C ALA A 35 4.92 -28.33 -12.18
N LYS A 36 5.49 -28.61 -10.99
CA LYS A 36 4.82 -28.42 -9.69
C LYS A 36 4.44 -26.95 -9.47
N ILE A 37 5.37 -26.02 -9.70
CA ILE A 37 5.13 -24.58 -9.58
C ILE A 37 4.01 -24.13 -10.53
N GLU A 38 4.07 -24.52 -11.81
CA GLU A 38 3.08 -24.17 -12.81
C GLU A 38 1.69 -24.73 -12.47
N GLY A 39 1.63 -25.96 -11.98
CA GLY A 39 0.38 -26.59 -11.54
C GLY A 39 -0.27 -25.86 -10.37
N ILE A 40 0.53 -25.52 -9.36
CA ILE A 40 0.06 -24.77 -8.18
C ILE A 40 -0.34 -23.35 -8.60
N GLU A 41 0.45 -22.65 -9.41
CA GLU A 41 0.13 -21.33 -9.93
C GLU A 41 -1.22 -21.32 -10.68
N LYS A 42 -1.45 -22.30 -11.55
CA LYS A 42 -2.73 -22.44 -12.27
C LYS A 42 -3.91 -22.60 -11.32
N ALA A 43 -3.74 -23.34 -10.23
CA ALA A 43 -4.77 -23.51 -9.22
C ALA A 43 -5.02 -22.22 -8.43
N LEU A 44 -3.94 -21.55 -8.00
CA LEU A 44 -4.02 -20.27 -7.28
C LEU A 44 -4.61 -19.16 -8.13
N ASN A 45 -4.25 -19.07 -9.41
CA ASN A 45 -4.85 -18.11 -10.35
C ASN A 45 -6.37 -18.32 -10.51
N LYS A 46 -6.84 -19.58 -10.57
CA LYS A 46 -8.29 -19.89 -10.56
C LYS A 46 -8.97 -19.47 -9.26
N ALA A 47 -8.22 -19.43 -8.17
CA ALA A 47 -8.73 -18.97 -6.88
C ALA A 47 -8.67 -17.44 -6.70
N GLY A 48 -8.04 -16.71 -7.61
CA GLY A 48 -7.87 -15.27 -7.54
C GLY A 48 -6.56 -14.81 -6.89
N ILE A 49 -5.49 -15.60 -6.99
CA ILE A 49 -4.17 -15.28 -6.44
C ILE A 49 -3.11 -15.35 -7.56
N GLU A 50 -2.39 -14.26 -7.77
CA GLU A 50 -1.15 -14.23 -8.55
C GLU A 50 0.04 -14.49 -7.62
N ILE A 51 1.08 -15.18 -8.13
CA ILE A 51 2.27 -15.51 -7.32
C ILE A 51 3.56 -14.96 -7.92
N THR A 52 4.47 -14.55 -7.04
CA THR A 52 5.89 -14.32 -7.34
C THR A 52 6.70 -15.47 -6.77
N VAL A 53 7.50 -16.12 -7.61
CA VAL A 53 8.38 -17.24 -7.27
C VAL A 53 9.83 -16.83 -7.46
N MET A 54 10.67 -16.91 -6.40
CA MET A 54 12.08 -16.48 -6.49
C MET A 54 12.84 -17.19 -7.63
N ALA A 55 12.80 -18.51 -7.64
CA ALA A 55 13.53 -19.31 -8.64
C ALA A 55 13.20 -18.92 -10.08
N ARG A 56 11.91 -18.65 -10.37
CA ARG A 56 11.43 -18.29 -11.72
C ARG A 56 11.59 -16.81 -12.04
N ASP A 57 11.08 -15.94 -11.14
CA ASP A 57 10.84 -14.53 -11.47
C ASP A 57 12.07 -13.65 -11.20
N VAL A 58 12.92 -14.05 -10.26
CA VAL A 58 14.14 -13.35 -9.89
C VAL A 58 15.39 -14.08 -10.37
N GLU A 59 15.56 -15.36 -10.02
CA GLU A 59 16.76 -16.13 -10.33
C GLU A 59 16.79 -16.64 -11.78
N LYS A 60 15.64 -16.57 -12.49
CA LYS A 60 15.51 -17.06 -13.87
C LYS A 60 16.01 -18.51 -14.02
N TRP A 61 15.63 -19.33 -13.06
CA TRP A 61 16.06 -20.75 -12.97
C TRP A 61 17.58 -20.93 -12.85
N GLY A 62 18.25 -20.00 -12.14
CA GLY A 62 19.70 -19.98 -11.96
C GLY A 62 20.48 -19.23 -13.04
N GLU A 63 19.81 -18.71 -14.07
CA GLU A 63 20.44 -17.95 -15.16
C GLU A 63 20.56 -16.44 -14.90
N ALA A 64 20.01 -15.95 -13.80
CA ALA A 64 20.05 -14.52 -13.50
C ALA A 64 21.43 -14.08 -13.00
N ASP A 65 21.96 -13.03 -13.62
CA ASP A 65 23.16 -12.34 -13.14
C ASP A 65 22.79 -11.41 -11.99
N ILE A 66 23.17 -11.77 -10.76
CA ILE A 66 22.95 -10.97 -9.57
C ILE A 66 24.08 -9.93 -9.48
N PRO A 67 23.77 -8.62 -9.52
CA PRO A 67 24.78 -7.58 -9.47
C PRO A 67 25.68 -7.71 -8.24
N GLU A 68 26.96 -7.37 -8.40
CA GLU A 68 27.93 -7.36 -7.31
C GLU A 68 27.42 -6.54 -6.11
N GLY A 69 27.61 -7.05 -4.90
CA GLY A 69 27.13 -6.44 -3.66
C GLY A 69 25.65 -6.63 -3.37
N LYS A 70 24.90 -7.35 -4.22
CA LYS A 70 23.50 -7.73 -3.99
C LYS A 70 23.38 -9.19 -3.54
N THR A 71 22.34 -9.46 -2.72
CA THR A 71 22.03 -10.82 -2.26
C THR A 71 20.56 -11.14 -2.53
N LEU A 72 20.28 -12.41 -2.86
CA LEU A 72 18.91 -12.84 -3.18
C LEU A 72 17.92 -12.54 -2.06
N MET A 73 18.25 -12.88 -0.82
CA MET A 73 17.32 -12.70 0.29
C MET A 73 17.07 -11.23 0.62
N LYS A 74 18.15 -10.46 0.89
CA LYS A 74 18.03 -9.08 1.37
C LYS A 74 17.50 -8.12 0.31
N ASP A 75 17.98 -8.25 -0.93
CA ASP A 75 17.72 -7.25 -1.97
C ASP A 75 16.53 -7.62 -2.87
N TYR A 76 16.06 -8.88 -2.82
CA TYR A 76 14.96 -9.35 -3.68
C TYR A 76 13.84 -10.06 -2.90
N ALA A 77 14.12 -11.13 -2.14
CA ALA A 77 13.08 -11.92 -1.51
C ALA A 77 12.32 -11.16 -0.41
N PHE A 78 13.02 -10.56 0.55
CA PHE A 78 12.38 -9.80 1.64
C PHE A 78 11.60 -8.60 1.13
N PRO A 79 12.11 -7.76 0.20
CA PRO A 79 11.30 -6.72 -0.42
C PRO A 79 10.06 -7.24 -1.15
N ALA A 80 10.18 -8.39 -1.84
CA ALA A 80 9.04 -9.02 -2.52
C ALA A 80 7.97 -9.49 -1.52
N MET A 81 8.37 -10.16 -0.44
CA MET A 81 7.46 -10.59 0.62
C MET A 81 6.72 -9.41 1.27
N LYS A 82 7.41 -8.29 1.51
CA LYS A 82 6.78 -7.07 2.03
C LYS A 82 5.67 -6.54 1.14
N GLN A 83 5.85 -6.65 -0.17
CA GLN A 83 4.95 -6.09 -1.17
C GLN A 83 3.74 -6.97 -1.47
N CYS A 84 3.75 -8.23 -1.04
CA CYS A 84 2.65 -9.17 -1.25
C CYS A 84 1.55 -8.99 -0.19
N ASP A 85 0.33 -9.44 -0.53
CA ASP A 85 -0.79 -9.49 0.39
C ASP A 85 -0.58 -10.53 1.48
N CYS A 86 -0.07 -11.69 1.08
CA CYS A 86 0.19 -12.85 1.92
C CYS A 86 1.39 -13.61 1.37
N ASN A 87 1.82 -14.62 2.11
CA ASN A 87 2.87 -15.53 1.67
C ASN A 87 2.35 -16.96 1.70
N ILE A 88 2.59 -17.69 0.62
CA ILE A 88 2.26 -19.11 0.50
C ILE A 88 3.57 -19.89 0.53
N ILE A 89 3.69 -20.81 1.50
CA ILE A 89 4.87 -21.64 1.70
C ILE A 89 4.51 -23.10 1.41
N GLU A 90 5.06 -23.66 0.35
CA GLU A 90 4.95 -25.09 0.07
C GLU A 90 5.95 -25.83 0.96
N PHE A 91 5.46 -26.61 1.91
CA PHE A 91 6.22 -27.19 3.02
C PHE A 91 6.18 -28.73 3.02
N THR A 92 5.97 -29.36 1.88
CA THR A 92 6.08 -30.82 1.74
C THR A 92 7.48 -31.29 2.12
N GLU A 93 8.49 -30.49 1.79
CA GLU A 93 9.85 -30.66 2.25
C GLU A 93 10.28 -29.51 3.17
N LYS A 94 11.02 -29.85 4.21
CA LYS A 94 11.57 -28.86 5.14
C LYS A 94 12.82 -28.21 4.56
N GLY A 95 13.01 -26.92 4.83
CA GLY A 95 14.17 -26.17 4.39
C GLY A 95 14.44 -24.94 5.27
N VAL A 96 15.72 -24.61 5.50
CA VAL A 96 16.12 -23.43 6.29
C VAL A 96 15.56 -22.16 5.68
N GLY A 97 15.62 -22.04 4.33
CA GLY A 97 15.07 -20.88 3.62
C GLY A 97 13.57 -20.67 3.84
N LEU A 98 12.77 -21.75 3.93
CA LEU A 98 11.35 -21.68 4.22
C LEU A 98 11.08 -21.18 5.64
N GLY A 99 11.90 -21.62 6.61
CA GLY A 99 11.84 -21.11 7.99
C GLY A 99 12.17 -19.62 8.06
N MET A 100 13.19 -19.16 7.33
CA MET A 100 13.54 -17.73 7.23
C MET A 100 12.40 -16.91 6.60
N ASN A 101 11.80 -17.39 5.52
CA ASN A 101 10.67 -16.75 4.87
C ASN A 101 9.48 -16.62 5.83
N GLY A 102 9.12 -17.72 6.52
CA GLY A 102 8.04 -17.71 7.51
C GLY A 102 8.32 -16.72 8.65
N GLY A 103 9.53 -16.75 9.23
CA GLY A 103 9.92 -15.84 10.30
C GLY A 103 9.89 -14.36 9.88
N PHE A 104 10.36 -14.06 8.67
CA PHE A 104 10.30 -12.71 8.14
C PHE A 104 8.85 -12.24 7.92
N CYS A 105 7.99 -13.07 7.30
CA CYS A 105 6.59 -12.75 7.08
C CYS A 105 5.83 -12.54 8.38
N TYR A 106 6.09 -13.37 9.39
CA TYR A 106 5.53 -13.22 10.73
C TYR A 106 5.91 -11.88 11.38
N ALA A 107 7.20 -11.50 11.28
CA ALA A 107 7.69 -10.24 11.83
C ALA A 107 7.11 -9.00 11.09
N GLU A 108 6.78 -9.13 9.81
CA GLU A 108 6.13 -8.09 9.00
C GLU A 108 4.58 -8.10 9.13
N GLY A 109 4.01 -8.96 10.00
CA GLY A 109 2.56 -9.08 10.18
C GLY A 109 1.81 -9.57 8.94
N LYS A 110 2.47 -10.32 8.04
CA LYS A 110 1.87 -10.84 6.81
C LYS A 110 1.25 -12.22 7.06
N PRO A 111 0.02 -12.48 6.57
CA PRO A 111 -0.56 -13.81 6.64
C PRO A 111 0.31 -14.86 5.93
N ILE A 112 0.46 -16.02 6.57
CA ILE A 112 1.26 -17.14 6.09
C ILE A 112 0.35 -18.34 5.87
N TYR A 113 0.18 -18.73 4.62
CA TYR A 113 -0.55 -19.95 4.25
C TYR A 113 0.45 -21.04 3.92
N VAL A 114 0.46 -22.09 4.74
CA VAL A 114 1.31 -23.26 4.50
C VAL A 114 0.53 -24.28 3.70
N ILE A 115 1.07 -24.70 2.56
CA ILE A 115 0.51 -25.79 1.79
C ILE A 115 1.49 -26.98 1.81
N ALA A 116 0.97 -28.21 1.87
CA ALA A 116 1.80 -29.40 1.88
C ALA A 116 1.02 -30.60 1.34
N LYS A 117 1.73 -31.59 0.81
CA LYS A 117 1.12 -32.89 0.47
C LYS A 117 0.48 -33.52 1.70
N THR A 118 -0.63 -34.23 1.48
CA THR A 118 -1.29 -35.01 2.55
C THR A 118 -0.28 -35.93 3.25
N ASN A 119 -0.35 -35.99 4.59
CA ASN A 119 0.58 -36.69 5.46
C ASN A 119 2.01 -36.10 5.57
N SER A 120 2.28 -34.91 5.04
CA SER A 120 3.55 -34.23 5.31
C SER A 120 3.69 -33.85 6.78
N ASP A 121 4.91 -33.95 7.29
CA ASP A 121 5.24 -33.55 8.68
C ASP A 121 5.54 -32.04 8.75
N ILE A 122 4.58 -31.27 9.21
CA ILE A 122 4.75 -29.83 9.43
C ILE A 122 5.45 -29.60 10.78
N SER A 123 6.59 -28.91 10.76
CA SER A 123 7.27 -28.57 12.00
C SER A 123 6.41 -27.70 12.90
N THR A 124 6.48 -27.92 14.22
CA THR A 124 5.77 -27.13 15.22
C THR A 124 6.06 -25.63 15.07
N THR A 125 7.31 -25.26 14.76
CA THR A 125 7.71 -23.86 14.54
C THR A 125 6.94 -23.23 13.38
N MET A 126 6.81 -23.93 12.23
CA MET A 126 6.07 -23.42 11.09
C MET A 126 4.56 -23.38 11.38
N ALA A 127 4.03 -24.41 12.03
CA ALA A 127 2.62 -24.48 12.40
C ALA A 127 2.20 -23.34 13.34
N ASN A 128 3.09 -22.93 14.26
CA ASN A 128 2.81 -21.86 15.23
C ASN A 128 2.75 -20.45 14.60
N ILE A 129 3.35 -20.24 13.43
CA ILE A 129 3.33 -18.95 12.73
C ILE A 129 2.40 -18.95 11.51
N ALA A 130 1.89 -20.10 11.11
CA ALA A 130 0.97 -20.23 9.98
C ALA A 130 -0.40 -19.67 10.33
N THR A 131 -0.96 -18.85 9.44
CA THR A 131 -2.36 -18.42 9.51
C THR A 131 -3.31 -19.58 9.26
N GLU A 132 -2.97 -20.42 8.28
CA GLU A 132 -3.70 -21.64 7.96
C GLU A 132 -2.76 -22.67 7.31
N ILE A 133 -2.99 -23.96 7.56
CA ILE A 133 -2.29 -25.08 6.94
C ILE A 133 -3.28 -25.84 6.06
N ILE A 134 -2.96 -25.99 4.77
CA ILE A 134 -3.81 -26.62 3.76
C ILE A 134 -3.08 -27.81 3.18
N PHE A 135 -3.63 -29.00 3.37
CA PHE A 135 -3.10 -30.22 2.73
C PHE A 135 -3.73 -30.45 1.36
N TYR A 136 -2.93 -30.97 0.42
CA TYR A 136 -3.39 -31.24 -0.94
C TYR A 136 -2.71 -32.50 -1.52
N ASP A 137 -3.40 -33.22 -2.40
CA ASP A 137 -2.84 -34.33 -3.17
C ASP A 137 -2.52 -33.92 -4.60
N LYS A 138 -3.35 -33.06 -5.17
CA LYS A 138 -3.16 -32.45 -6.49
C LYS A 138 -3.39 -30.95 -6.43
N PRO A 139 -2.78 -30.16 -7.32
CA PRO A 139 -2.89 -28.69 -7.31
C PRO A 139 -4.34 -28.18 -7.28
N GLU A 140 -5.27 -28.89 -7.94
CA GLU A 140 -6.68 -28.49 -8.00
C GLU A 140 -7.37 -28.46 -6.64
N ASP A 141 -6.88 -29.25 -5.67
CA ASP A 141 -7.42 -29.30 -4.31
C ASP A 141 -7.24 -27.96 -3.57
N LEU A 142 -6.30 -27.13 -4.02
CA LEU A 142 -6.04 -25.80 -3.47
C LEU A 142 -7.06 -24.75 -3.88
N VAL A 143 -7.84 -24.99 -4.95
CA VAL A 143 -8.72 -23.97 -5.53
C VAL A 143 -9.78 -23.50 -4.53
N GLU A 144 -10.54 -24.41 -3.94
CA GLU A 144 -11.67 -24.03 -3.06
C GLU A 144 -11.22 -23.46 -1.71
N PRO A 145 -10.17 -23.98 -1.01
CA PRO A 145 -9.63 -23.33 0.17
C PRO A 145 -9.18 -21.90 -0.12
N PHE A 146 -8.42 -21.68 -1.19
CA PHE A 146 -7.93 -20.34 -1.51
C PHE A 146 -9.01 -19.39 -2.01
N LYS A 147 -10.05 -19.84 -2.71
CA LYS A 147 -11.24 -19.01 -2.99
C LYS A 147 -11.90 -18.49 -1.72
N LYS A 148 -12.00 -19.36 -0.69
CA LYS A 148 -12.54 -18.94 0.61
C LYS A 148 -11.65 -17.88 1.28
N ILE A 149 -10.34 -18.06 1.20
CA ILE A 149 -9.35 -17.09 1.70
C ILE A 149 -9.52 -15.77 0.96
N VAL A 150 -9.46 -15.76 -0.37
CA VAL A 150 -9.60 -14.56 -1.22
C VAL A 150 -10.90 -13.81 -0.91
N LYS A 151 -12.01 -14.53 -0.78
CA LYS A 151 -13.32 -13.95 -0.46
C LYS A 151 -13.35 -13.23 0.88
N ASN A 152 -12.58 -13.70 1.85
CA ASN A 152 -12.54 -13.15 3.22
C ASN A 152 -11.33 -12.24 3.45
N PHE A 153 -10.39 -12.17 2.50
CA PHE A 153 -9.19 -11.36 2.62
C PHE A 153 -9.54 -9.88 2.53
N PRO A 154 -8.95 -9.03 3.38
CA PRO A 154 -9.21 -7.60 3.33
C PRO A 154 -8.67 -6.99 2.03
N ARG A 155 -9.55 -6.38 1.24
CA ARG A 155 -9.15 -5.57 0.09
C ARG A 155 -8.92 -4.14 0.56
N VAL A 156 -7.74 -3.59 0.29
CA VAL A 156 -7.47 -2.18 0.59
C VAL A 156 -7.80 -1.35 -0.64
N ILE A 157 -8.68 -0.38 -0.46
CA ILE A 157 -9.17 0.51 -1.52
C ILE A 157 -8.75 1.94 -1.19
N LEU A 158 -7.95 2.55 -2.05
CA LEU A 158 -7.64 3.97 -1.97
C LEU A 158 -8.72 4.77 -2.73
N ALA A 159 -9.55 5.48 -1.99
CA ALA A 159 -10.64 6.33 -2.53
C ALA A 159 -10.08 7.70 -2.96
N SER A 160 -9.09 7.74 -3.86
CA SER A 160 -8.42 8.98 -4.26
C SER A 160 -7.77 8.88 -5.63
N LYS A 161 -7.85 9.98 -6.41
CA LYS A 161 -7.09 10.18 -7.65
C LYS A 161 -5.71 10.83 -7.44
N SER A 162 -5.34 11.15 -6.20
CA SER A 162 -4.09 11.85 -5.89
C SER A 162 -2.87 10.96 -6.12
N ALA A 163 -1.96 11.38 -7.00
CA ALA A 163 -0.70 10.69 -7.26
C ALA A 163 0.19 10.60 -6.00
N VAL A 164 0.16 11.63 -5.14
CA VAL A 164 0.93 11.66 -3.89
C VAL A 164 0.42 10.60 -2.91
N ARG A 165 -0.90 10.47 -2.73
CA ARG A 165 -1.49 9.43 -1.87
C ARG A 165 -1.26 8.03 -2.42
N LYS A 166 -1.35 7.88 -3.74
CA LYS A 166 -0.98 6.61 -4.40
C LYS A 166 0.48 6.26 -4.12
N GLN A 167 1.40 7.23 -4.20
CA GLN A 167 2.80 7.00 -3.89
C GLN A 167 3.01 6.63 -2.41
N GLN A 168 2.30 7.28 -1.47
CA GLN A 168 2.34 6.89 -0.05
C GLN A 168 1.92 5.44 0.17
N MET A 169 0.86 4.96 -0.51
CA MET A 169 0.45 3.56 -0.45
C MET A 169 1.54 2.63 -1.00
N ILE A 170 2.18 3.00 -2.11
CA ILE A 170 3.30 2.26 -2.69
C ILE A 170 4.47 2.18 -1.71
N ASP A 171 4.86 3.30 -1.12
CA ASP A 171 5.99 3.40 -0.18
C ASP A 171 5.74 2.61 1.11
N SER A 172 4.48 2.45 1.50
CA SER A 172 4.08 1.65 2.68
C SER A 172 4.10 0.15 2.46
N SER A 173 4.29 -0.30 1.23
CA SER A 173 4.19 -1.71 0.85
C SER A 173 2.84 -2.37 1.17
N ILE A 174 1.77 -1.58 1.29
CA ILE A 174 0.40 -2.09 1.41
C ILE A 174 -0.14 -2.30 0.00
N PRO A 175 -0.49 -3.52 -0.39
CA PRO A 175 -1.17 -3.76 -1.66
C PRO A 175 -2.55 -3.12 -1.67
N PHE A 176 -2.91 -2.43 -2.74
CA PHE A 176 -4.16 -1.69 -2.83
C PHE A 176 -4.69 -1.61 -4.25
N GLU A 177 -5.96 -1.31 -4.36
CA GLU A 177 -6.60 -0.89 -5.61
C GLU A 177 -7.10 0.55 -5.49
N VAL A 178 -7.23 1.22 -6.61
CA VAL A 178 -7.75 2.59 -6.67
C VAL A 178 -9.17 2.57 -7.18
N ILE A 179 -10.09 3.10 -6.37
CA ILE A 179 -11.47 3.41 -6.81
C ILE A 179 -11.68 4.89 -6.53
N VAL A 180 -11.74 5.68 -7.60
CA VAL A 180 -11.88 7.13 -7.46
C VAL A 180 -13.28 7.47 -6.99
N SER A 181 -13.39 8.19 -5.88
CA SER A 181 -14.66 8.72 -5.40
C SER A 181 -15.11 9.92 -6.25
N ASN A 182 -16.40 9.93 -6.62
CA ASN A 182 -17.08 11.05 -7.24
C ASN A 182 -17.91 11.86 -6.23
N ALA A 183 -17.55 11.78 -4.95
CA ALA A 183 -18.25 12.50 -3.88
C ALA A 183 -18.20 14.03 -4.08
N ASP A 184 -19.23 14.71 -3.58
CA ASP A 184 -19.21 16.17 -3.47
C ASP A 184 -18.15 16.61 -2.46
N GLU A 185 -17.19 17.40 -2.92
CA GLU A 185 -16.08 17.93 -2.12
C GLU A 185 -16.36 19.37 -1.60
N THR A 186 -17.59 19.89 -1.75
CA THR A 186 -17.97 21.22 -1.28
C THR A 186 -17.90 21.27 0.26
N PRO A 187 -17.09 22.16 0.85
CA PRO A 187 -17.00 22.31 2.29
C PRO A 187 -18.26 22.97 2.86
N ASP A 188 -18.61 22.61 4.08
CA ASP A 188 -19.59 23.35 4.89
C ASP A 188 -18.87 24.47 5.64
N GLU A 189 -18.94 25.69 5.13
CA GLU A 189 -18.24 26.85 5.66
C GLU A 189 -18.69 27.26 7.08
N SER A 190 -19.82 26.73 7.58
CA SER A 190 -20.27 26.94 8.96
C SER A 190 -19.46 26.17 9.99
N LYS A 191 -18.66 25.19 9.57
CA LYS A 191 -17.88 24.28 10.42
C LYS A 191 -16.43 24.71 10.53
N SER A 192 -15.75 24.18 11.55
CA SER A 192 -14.30 24.34 11.65
C SER A 192 -13.57 23.69 10.48
N PHE A 193 -12.36 24.14 10.13
CA PHE A 193 -11.56 23.54 9.05
C PHE A 193 -11.30 22.05 9.28
N LYS A 194 -11.17 21.62 10.54
CA LYS A 194 -11.03 20.20 10.89
C LYS A 194 -12.27 19.40 10.50
N ASP A 195 -13.44 19.90 10.89
CA ASP A 195 -14.70 19.21 10.63
C ASP A 195 -15.02 19.16 9.14
N GLN A 196 -14.75 20.26 8.40
CA GLN A 196 -14.92 20.29 6.95
C GLN A 196 -14.12 19.18 6.27
N LEU A 197 -12.84 19.02 6.60
CA LEU A 197 -11.98 18.02 5.97
C LEU A 197 -12.31 16.60 6.40
N ALA A 198 -12.69 16.39 7.67
CA ALA A 198 -13.17 15.09 8.15
C ALA A 198 -14.45 14.68 7.41
N GLU A 199 -15.39 15.59 7.18
CA GLU A 199 -16.62 15.30 6.44
C GLU A 199 -16.37 15.01 4.97
N ILE A 200 -15.51 15.80 4.30
CA ILE A 200 -15.16 15.56 2.90
C ILE A 200 -14.50 14.19 2.75
N SER A 201 -13.55 13.85 3.63
CA SER A 201 -12.91 12.54 3.58
C SER A 201 -13.90 11.40 3.83
N MET A 202 -14.87 11.58 4.75
CA MET A 202 -15.92 10.59 5.03
C MET A 202 -16.86 10.44 3.83
N ARG A 203 -17.30 11.52 3.20
CA ARG A 203 -18.13 11.46 1.98
C ARG A 203 -17.43 10.66 0.88
N LYS A 204 -16.11 10.87 0.68
CA LYS A 204 -15.32 10.09 -0.28
C LYS A 204 -15.32 8.60 0.06
N ALA A 205 -15.10 8.25 1.31
CA ALA A 205 -15.09 6.85 1.76
C ALA A 205 -16.47 6.19 1.60
N MET A 206 -17.54 6.89 1.98
CA MET A 206 -18.92 6.41 1.87
C MET A 206 -19.37 6.20 0.43
N THR A 207 -19.03 7.13 -0.47
CA THR A 207 -19.33 6.98 -1.90
C THR A 207 -18.71 5.69 -2.45
N VAL A 208 -17.44 5.43 -2.14
CA VAL A 208 -16.77 4.19 -2.58
C VAL A 208 -17.36 2.95 -1.91
N PHE A 209 -17.78 3.05 -0.65
CA PHE A 209 -18.47 1.97 0.05
C PHE A 209 -19.79 1.58 -0.65
N GLU A 210 -20.57 2.57 -1.05
CA GLU A 210 -21.87 2.39 -1.71
C GLU A 210 -21.73 1.89 -3.16
N GLU A 211 -20.77 2.43 -3.91
CA GLU A 211 -20.53 2.09 -5.32
C GLU A 211 -19.82 0.75 -5.51
N THR A 212 -19.16 0.20 -4.48
CA THR A 212 -18.40 -1.04 -4.61
C THR A 212 -19.33 -2.26 -4.63
N THR A 213 -19.31 -3.02 -5.72
CA THR A 213 -20.18 -4.21 -5.92
C THR A 213 -19.67 -5.44 -5.19
N ASP A 214 -18.36 -5.57 -4.99
CA ASP A 214 -17.78 -6.65 -4.21
C ASP A 214 -18.04 -6.44 -2.73
N ARG A 215 -18.71 -7.42 -2.13
CA ARG A 215 -19.18 -7.40 -0.75
C ARG A 215 -18.25 -8.12 0.23
N GLY A 216 -17.04 -8.50 -0.19
CA GLY A 216 -16.00 -9.06 0.68
C GLY A 216 -15.55 -8.11 1.77
N LEU A 217 -14.55 -8.52 2.55
CA LEU A 217 -13.93 -7.66 3.56
C LEU A 217 -13.08 -6.57 2.87
N ARG A 218 -13.38 -5.30 3.15
CA ARG A 218 -12.77 -4.13 2.50
C ARG A 218 -12.31 -3.11 3.52
N LEU A 219 -11.11 -2.58 3.32
CA LEU A 219 -10.60 -1.42 4.02
C LEU A 219 -10.57 -0.25 3.03
N ILE A 220 -11.47 0.69 3.18
CA ILE A 220 -11.57 1.88 2.32
C ILE A 220 -10.83 3.02 3.01
N VAL A 221 -9.83 3.57 2.31
CA VAL A 221 -8.99 4.66 2.80
C VAL A 221 -9.24 5.90 1.94
N ALA A 222 -9.73 6.96 2.57
CA ALA A 222 -9.98 8.24 1.95
C ALA A 222 -9.32 9.36 2.74
N ALA A 223 -8.89 10.40 2.05
CA ALA A 223 -8.38 11.60 2.70
C ALA A 223 -8.73 12.86 1.91
N ASP A 224 -8.80 13.98 2.63
CA ASP A 224 -8.81 15.31 2.04
C ASP A 224 -7.81 16.21 2.76
N GLN A 225 -7.14 17.10 2.02
CA GLN A 225 -6.10 17.95 2.59
C GLN A 225 -6.20 19.38 2.06
N ASN A 226 -5.97 20.32 2.96
CA ASN A 226 -5.72 21.71 2.61
C ASN A 226 -4.61 22.30 3.48
N ILE A 227 -3.99 23.37 2.99
CA ILE A 227 -3.07 24.21 3.78
C ILE A 227 -3.89 25.24 4.53
N VAL A 228 -3.58 25.42 5.80
CA VAL A 228 -4.12 26.52 6.62
C VAL A 228 -2.96 27.49 6.96
N PHE A 229 -3.13 28.73 6.59
CA PHE A 229 -2.16 29.79 6.81
C PHE A 229 -2.89 31.12 7.08
N GLU A 230 -2.49 31.85 8.11
CA GLU A 230 -3.11 33.12 8.54
C GLU A 230 -4.65 33.04 8.65
N GLY A 231 -5.15 31.94 9.23
CA GLY A 231 -6.59 31.72 9.46
C GLY A 231 -7.40 31.47 8.19
N LYS A 232 -6.76 31.18 7.06
CA LYS A 232 -7.42 30.85 5.79
C LYS A 232 -7.01 29.46 5.31
N MET A 233 -7.95 28.80 4.64
CA MET A 233 -7.73 27.47 4.06
C MET A 233 -7.46 27.57 2.55
N TYR A 234 -6.39 26.93 2.08
CA TYR A 234 -5.92 26.97 0.70
C TYR A 234 -5.87 25.57 0.10
N GLY A 235 -6.65 25.36 -0.93
CA GLY A 235 -6.61 24.16 -1.78
C GLY A 235 -5.51 24.22 -2.83
N LYS A 236 -5.69 23.47 -3.91
CA LYS A 236 -4.76 23.49 -5.06
C LYS A 236 -4.85 24.81 -5.82
N PRO A 237 -3.70 25.47 -6.11
CA PRO A 237 -3.69 26.63 -6.95
C PRO A 237 -4.25 26.32 -8.35
N LYS A 238 -5.05 27.23 -8.90
CA LYS A 238 -5.63 27.06 -10.23
C LYS A 238 -4.63 27.40 -11.34
N THR A 239 -3.73 28.33 -11.08
CA THR A 239 -2.73 28.80 -12.03
C THR A 239 -1.34 28.90 -11.41
N LYS A 240 -0.29 28.94 -12.24
CA LYS A 240 1.09 29.23 -11.79
C LYS A 240 1.19 30.59 -11.09
N ALA A 241 0.39 31.57 -11.49
CA ALA A 241 0.35 32.89 -10.87
C ALA A 241 -0.22 32.82 -9.45
N ASP A 242 -1.28 32.03 -9.26
CA ASP A 242 -1.84 31.81 -7.91
C ASP A 242 -0.84 31.09 -7.00
N ALA A 243 -0.18 30.04 -7.50
CA ALA A 243 0.86 29.32 -6.77
C ALA A 243 2.01 30.26 -6.37
N ARG A 244 2.52 31.07 -7.30
CA ARG A 244 3.58 32.05 -7.06
C ARG A 244 3.18 33.05 -5.97
N LYS A 245 1.98 33.61 -6.06
CA LYS A 245 1.48 34.57 -5.07
C LYS A 245 1.42 33.95 -3.67
N LEU A 246 0.96 32.71 -3.59
CA LEU A 246 0.79 31.99 -2.32
C LEU A 246 2.14 31.62 -1.71
N ILE A 247 3.05 31.03 -2.49
CA ILE A 247 4.37 30.61 -2.02
C ILE A 247 5.21 31.83 -1.57
N LYS A 248 5.09 32.98 -2.23
CA LYS A 248 5.71 34.23 -1.77
C LYS A 248 5.29 34.64 -0.36
N GLN A 249 4.04 34.34 0.04
CA GLN A 249 3.55 34.60 1.41
C GLN A 249 4.12 33.60 2.44
N TYR A 250 4.54 32.41 1.99
CA TYR A 250 5.09 31.38 2.86
C TYR A 250 6.61 31.53 3.11
N ARG A 251 7.34 32.32 2.32
CA ARG A 251 8.79 32.52 2.47
C ARG A 251 9.18 32.92 3.87
N GLY A 252 10.15 32.21 4.45
CA GLY A 252 10.65 32.47 5.80
C GLY A 252 9.64 32.19 6.92
N ARG A 253 8.52 31.50 6.61
CA ARG A 253 7.46 31.24 7.58
C ARG A 253 7.54 29.80 8.12
N GLU A 254 7.17 29.65 9.38
CA GLU A 254 7.13 28.36 10.10
C GLU A 254 5.74 27.99 10.62
N ASP A 255 4.74 28.84 10.37
CA ASP A 255 3.36 28.71 10.86
C ASP A 255 2.39 28.28 9.74
N ILE A 256 2.85 27.39 8.88
CA ILE A 256 2.06 26.82 7.78
C ILE A 256 1.58 25.44 8.21
N TYR A 257 0.28 25.19 8.15
CA TYR A 257 -0.32 23.97 8.67
C TYR A 257 -0.95 23.14 7.55
N CYS A 258 -0.59 21.88 7.47
CA CYS A 258 -1.26 20.87 6.63
C CYS A 258 -2.38 20.25 7.45
N TYR A 259 -3.63 20.55 7.14
CA TYR A 259 -4.80 19.90 7.72
C TYR A 259 -5.22 18.77 6.83
N THR A 260 -5.24 17.55 7.36
CA THR A 260 -5.55 16.33 6.58
C THR A 260 -6.68 15.57 7.26
N GLY A 261 -7.87 15.62 6.69
CA GLY A 261 -9.00 14.77 7.05
C GLY A 261 -8.77 13.35 6.53
N ASN A 262 -8.90 12.38 7.42
CA ASN A 262 -8.71 10.96 7.15
C ASN A 262 -9.98 10.19 7.47
N SER A 263 -10.41 9.31 6.59
CA SER A 263 -11.47 8.35 6.83
C SER A 263 -11.00 6.96 6.43
N VAL A 264 -11.08 6.02 7.38
CA VAL A 264 -10.78 4.63 7.16
C VAL A 264 -11.99 3.82 7.56
N LEU A 265 -12.55 3.04 6.64
CA LEU A 265 -13.72 2.21 6.87
C LEU A 265 -13.36 0.74 6.66
N LEU A 266 -13.53 -0.07 7.69
CA LEU A 266 -13.52 -1.52 7.58
C LEU A 266 -14.95 -1.98 7.33
N CYS A 267 -15.19 -2.62 6.18
CA CYS A 267 -16.52 -2.98 5.72
C CYS A 267 -16.59 -4.46 5.33
N LYS A 268 -17.73 -5.07 5.57
CA LYS A 268 -18.05 -6.40 5.04
C LYS A 268 -19.53 -6.43 4.63
N GLN A 269 -19.81 -6.88 3.41
CA GLN A 269 -21.15 -6.76 2.82
C GLN A 269 -21.62 -5.30 2.85
N ASP A 270 -22.84 -5.03 3.32
CA ASP A 270 -23.44 -3.71 3.44
C ASP A 270 -23.24 -3.09 4.84
N LYS A 271 -22.24 -3.54 5.61
CA LYS A 271 -22.00 -3.09 6.98
C LYS A 271 -20.62 -2.50 7.13
N ILE A 272 -20.54 -1.35 7.78
CA ILE A 272 -19.30 -0.80 8.32
C ILE A 272 -19.08 -1.45 9.68
N LEU A 273 -17.98 -2.19 9.81
CA LEU A 273 -17.60 -2.90 11.04
C LEU A 273 -16.83 -1.98 11.99
N GLN A 274 -15.94 -1.16 11.43
CA GLN A 274 -15.15 -0.16 12.17
C GLN A 274 -14.95 1.08 11.29
N SER A 275 -14.79 2.22 11.91
CA SER A 275 -14.50 3.47 11.20
C SER A 275 -13.57 4.37 12.01
N ILE A 276 -12.67 5.05 11.31
CA ILE A 276 -11.89 6.18 11.82
C ILE A 276 -12.26 7.37 10.95
N ASN A 277 -12.58 8.50 11.57
CA ASN A 277 -12.80 9.76 10.89
C ASN A 277 -12.23 10.90 11.73
N ILE A 278 -11.07 11.43 11.30
CA ILE A 278 -10.30 12.40 12.08
C ILE A 278 -9.50 13.33 11.16
N THR A 279 -9.31 14.57 11.59
CA THR A 279 -8.39 15.50 10.93
C THR A 279 -7.12 15.65 11.75
N ASP A 280 -6.00 15.23 11.16
CA ASP A 280 -4.65 15.46 11.68
C ASP A 280 -4.09 16.78 11.18
N ILE A 281 -3.14 17.31 11.94
CA ILE A 281 -2.41 18.53 11.62
C ILE A 281 -0.91 18.23 11.62
N ALA A 282 -0.23 18.70 10.58
CA ALA A 282 1.22 18.80 10.56
C ALA A 282 1.63 20.26 10.32
N ARG A 283 2.67 20.73 10.99
CA ARG A 283 3.23 22.06 10.80
C ARG A 283 4.49 21.97 9.94
N VAL A 284 4.58 22.84 8.94
CA VAL A 284 5.72 22.92 8.04
C VAL A 284 6.28 24.33 8.00
N SER A 285 7.56 24.44 7.64
CA SER A 285 8.21 25.71 7.30
C SER A 285 8.55 25.77 5.84
N VAL A 286 8.67 26.98 5.33
CA VAL A 286 9.21 27.29 3.99
C VAL A 286 10.40 28.24 4.18
N ASP A 287 11.54 27.86 3.64
CA ASP A 287 12.75 28.70 3.70
C ASP A 287 12.56 30.02 2.96
N ASP A 288 13.37 31.00 3.24
CA ASP A 288 13.38 32.30 2.52
C ASP A 288 14.16 32.12 1.20
N ILE A 289 13.50 31.44 0.24
CA ILE A 289 14.05 31.15 -1.09
C ILE A 289 14.10 32.38 -1.99
N SER A 290 15.03 32.41 -2.91
CA SER A 290 15.14 33.47 -3.94
C SER A 290 13.97 33.44 -4.94
N ASP A 291 13.83 34.51 -5.72
CA ASP A 291 12.84 34.55 -6.80
C ASP A 291 13.21 33.54 -7.91
N GLU A 292 14.47 33.28 -8.15
CA GLU A 292 14.96 32.31 -9.13
C GLU A 292 14.57 30.86 -8.70
N GLU A 293 14.81 30.49 -7.47
CA GLU A 293 14.41 29.18 -6.92
C GLU A 293 12.89 28.98 -6.96
N LEU A 294 12.13 30.03 -6.63
CA LEU A 294 10.67 30.00 -6.75
C LEU A 294 10.23 29.77 -8.18
N GLU A 295 10.79 30.50 -9.16
CA GLU A 295 10.43 30.34 -10.57
C GLU A 295 10.80 28.95 -11.11
N GLU A 296 11.93 28.40 -10.72
CA GLU A 296 12.30 27.03 -11.05
C GLU A 296 11.25 26.03 -10.52
N TYR A 297 10.87 26.16 -9.25
CA TYR A 297 9.82 25.31 -8.65
C TYR A 297 8.47 25.45 -9.35
N ILE A 298 8.03 26.67 -9.66
CA ILE A 298 6.79 26.95 -10.36
C ILE A 298 6.81 26.37 -11.78
N ASN A 299 7.96 26.45 -12.46
CA ASN A 299 8.09 26.03 -13.85
C ASN A 299 8.02 24.52 -14.01
N ASN A 300 8.42 23.72 -12.99
CA ASN A 300 8.26 22.27 -13.03
C ASN A 300 6.78 21.83 -12.99
N GLY A 301 5.84 22.75 -12.67
CA GLY A 301 4.40 22.55 -12.73
C GLY A 301 3.79 21.73 -11.60
N LYS A 302 4.58 21.12 -10.73
CA LYS A 302 4.09 20.26 -9.65
C LYS A 302 3.30 21.03 -8.58
N CYS A 303 3.55 22.32 -8.44
CA CYS A 303 2.82 23.21 -7.53
C CYS A 303 1.28 23.21 -7.77
N LEU A 304 0.82 22.92 -8.99
CA LEU A 304 -0.61 22.89 -9.32
C LEU A 304 -1.31 21.59 -8.87
N SER A 305 -0.56 20.57 -8.54
CA SER A 305 -1.11 19.25 -8.15
C SER A 305 -1.27 19.06 -6.64
N VAL A 306 -0.77 20.01 -5.82
CA VAL A 306 -0.72 19.92 -4.36
C VAL A 306 -1.42 21.11 -3.70
N CYS A 307 -2.02 20.88 -2.52
CA CYS A 307 -2.69 21.95 -1.78
C CYS A 307 -1.68 23.00 -1.31
N GLY A 308 -2.10 24.28 -1.34
CA GLY A 308 -1.22 25.40 -1.04
C GLY A 308 -0.05 25.62 -2.00
N GLY A 309 0.08 24.80 -3.04
CA GLY A 309 1.17 24.91 -4.02
C GLY A 309 2.53 24.38 -3.55
N ILE A 310 2.62 23.80 -2.35
CA ILE A 310 3.86 23.28 -1.77
C ILE A 310 3.74 21.80 -1.39
N ASN A 311 4.83 21.06 -1.46
CA ASN A 311 4.93 19.70 -0.93
C ASN A 311 6.34 19.41 -0.40
N LEU A 312 6.47 18.37 0.43
CA LEU A 312 7.77 17.99 1.00
C LEU A 312 8.64 17.10 0.09
N GLU A 313 8.10 16.60 -1.02
CA GLU A 313 8.79 15.56 -1.80
C GLU A 313 9.59 16.09 -2.98
N ASN A 314 9.23 17.26 -3.51
CA ASN A 314 9.76 17.75 -4.78
C ASN A 314 10.52 19.08 -4.67
N ASN A 315 10.94 19.42 -3.46
CA ASN A 315 11.75 20.61 -3.21
C ASN A 315 12.65 20.41 -1.97
N THR A 316 13.58 21.30 -1.78
CA THR A 316 14.53 21.28 -0.65
C THR A 316 14.24 22.35 0.38
N PHE A 317 13.20 23.16 0.19
CA PHE A 317 12.89 24.35 0.98
C PHE A 317 11.61 24.23 1.83
N VAL A 318 10.90 23.08 1.81
CA VAL A 318 9.77 22.83 2.69
C VAL A 318 10.14 21.74 3.70
N HIS A 319 10.03 22.05 4.99
CA HIS A 319 10.45 21.15 6.06
C HIS A 319 9.33 20.86 7.04
N LEU A 320 9.22 19.60 7.45
CA LEU A 320 8.31 19.21 8.53
C LEU A 320 8.88 19.69 9.87
N LYS A 321 8.07 20.41 10.65
CA LYS A 321 8.40 20.90 12.00
C LYS A 321 7.70 20.11 13.09
N GLU A 322 6.42 19.79 12.90
CA GLU A 322 5.62 19.04 13.86
C GLU A 322 4.60 18.15 13.15
N GLY A 323 4.15 17.10 13.84
CA GLY A 323 3.19 16.14 13.30
C GLY A 323 3.83 15.02 12.51
N ARG A 324 3.01 14.26 11.79
CA ARG A 324 3.47 13.10 11.01
C ARG A 324 3.81 13.51 9.59
N LEU A 325 4.86 12.88 9.04
CA LEU A 325 5.24 13.09 7.64
C LEU A 325 4.12 12.64 6.69
N SER A 326 3.45 11.53 7.01
CA SER A 326 2.30 11.01 6.26
C SER A 326 1.16 12.03 6.19
N THR A 327 0.83 12.69 7.31
CA THR A 327 -0.15 13.78 7.37
C THR A 327 0.25 14.94 6.45
N ALA A 328 1.50 15.41 6.54
CA ALA A 328 1.98 16.51 5.70
C ALA A 328 1.95 16.16 4.20
N LYS A 329 2.09 14.89 3.84
CA LYS A 329 1.98 14.37 2.47
C LYS A 329 0.53 14.15 2.00
N GLY A 330 -0.46 14.32 2.85
CA GLY A 330 -1.88 14.37 2.49
C GLY A 330 -2.72 13.15 2.83
N MET A 331 -2.18 12.19 3.60
CA MET A 331 -2.94 11.06 4.14
C MET A 331 -2.17 10.45 5.32
N THR A 332 -2.80 10.37 6.49
CA THR A 332 -2.22 9.71 7.66
C THR A 332 -2.38 8.20 7.53
N LEU A 333 -1.38 7.58 6.94
CA LEU A 333 -1.40 6.17 6.54
C LEU A 333 -1.44 5.22 7.74
N GLU A 334 -0.94 5.66 8.88
CA GLU A 334 -0.85 4.89 10.13
C GLU A 334 -2.22 4.36 10.59
N TYR A 335 -3.30 5.06 10.31
CA TYR A 335 -4.66 4.58 10.61
C TYR A 335 -5.06 3.34 9.80
N ALA A 336 -4.67 3.31 8.53
CA ALA A 336 -4.91 2.13 7.69
C ALA A 336 -4.05 0.94 8.15
N GLN A 337 -2.78 1.19 8.51
CA GLN A 337 -1.86 0.19 9.02
C GLN A 337 -2.32 -0.41 10.35
N GLU A 338 -2.76 0.43 11.29
CA GLU A 338 -3.30 0.00 12.57
C GLU A 338 -4.56 -0.85 12.39
N MET A 339 -5.50 -0.40 11.55
CA MET A 339 -6.73 -1.15 11.31
C MET A 339 -6.46 -2.50 10.62
N MET A 340 -5.46 -2.57 9.74
CA MET A 340 -5.03 -3.82 9.12
C MET A 340 -4.37 -4.77 10.13
N SER A 341 -3.47 -4.28 10.99
CA SER A 341 -2.79 -5.14 11.97
C SER A 341 -3.78 -5.80 12.93
N ASN A 342 -4.86 -5.11 13.28
CA ASN A 342 -5.93 -5.66 14.13
C ASN A 342 -6.76 -6.76 13.44
N LEU A 343 -6.67 -6.89 12.11
CA LEU A 343 -7.38 -7.93 11.37
C LEU A 343 -6.65 -9.27 11.32
N TYR A 344 -5.34 -9.26 11.53
CA TYR A 344 -4.48 -10.44 11.45
C TYR A 344 -4.05 -10.96 12.83
N ASN A 345 -4.36 -10.21 13.90
CA ASN A 345 -4.19 -10.62 15.31
C ASN A 345 -5.52 -11.15 15.88
#